data_7ac237781be4b0cb4a396b13a84c2bc2
#
_entry.id   7ac237781be4b0cb4a396b13a84c2bc2
#
_cell.length_a   1.000
_cell.length_b   1.000
_cell.length_c   1.000
_cell.angle_alpha   90.00
_cell.angle_beta   90.00
_cell.angle_gamma   90.00
#
_symmetry.space_group_name_H-M   'P 1'
#
loop_
_entity.id
_entity.type
_entity.pdbx_description
1 polymer ?
#
loop_
_entity_poly.entity_id
_entity_poly.type
_entity_poly.pdbx_seq_one_letter_code
_entity_poly.pdbx_strand_id
1 'polypeptide(L)'
;MSTILETRGLTHVYGAGTPFERVALDHVDIQINKGEILGVIGHTGSGKSTLIQHLNGLLQPSEGEVLLDGKSIWDAKGKCARETRFRVGLVFQYPEYQLFEETIARDIAYGPTNMSLPQAEIDARVRESMEAVGLAPELADQSPFALSGGQKRRVAIAGVIAMRPDVLVLDEPTAGLDPAGRDEIFELVRNYHAQSGATILIVSHSMEDISQIADRLLVMDHARVLFCDTPREVFSHADEIVAAGLDIPMITKVMIELKKRGYDVDTSVYTVAQAMDALRACRKKGGAH
;
A
#
# COMPACT_ATOMS: atom_id res chain seq x y z
N MET A 1 -4.86 -19.33 -2.37
CA MET A 1 -4.74 -18.38 -1.24
C MET A 1 -6.14 -18.00 -0.82
N SER A 2 -6.40 -17.70 0.45
CA SER A 2 -7.73 -17.27 0.91
C SER A 2 -7.84 -15.75 0.86
N THR A 3 -8.97 -15.22 0.40
CA THR A 3 -9.25 -13.79 0.37
C THR A 3 -9.49 -13.26 1.79
N ILE A 4 -8.90 -12.10 2.13
CA ILE A 4 -9.13 -11.41 3.40
C ILE A 4 -10.04 -10.19 3.21
N LEU A 5 -9.80 -9.39 2.18
CA LEU A 5 -10.63 -8.26 1.80
C LEU A 5 -11.15 -8.43 0.38
N GLU A 6 -12.40 -8.05 0.17
CA GLU A 6 -13.05 -8.09 -1.16
C GLU A 6 -13.95 -6.88 -1.31
N THR A 7 -14.02 -6.32 -2.51
CA THR A 7 -15.04 -5.33 -2.87
C THR A 7 -15.91 -5.88 -3.98
N ARG A 8 -17.21 -5.56 -3.95
CA ARG A 8 -18.19 -5.97 -4.96
C ARG A 8 -18.97 -4.75 -5.40
N GLY A 9 -18.81 -4.38 -6.67
CA GLY A 9 -19.44 -3.22 -7.28
C GLY A 9 -19.22 -1.93 -6.50
N LEU A 10 -18.07 -1.80 -5.83
CA LEU A 10 -17.78 -0.67 -4.94
C LEU A 10 -17.79 0.64 -5.72
N THR A 11 -18.77 1.49 -5.43
CA THR A 11 -18.95 2.79 -6.05
C THR A 11 -18.96 3.88 -4.98
N HIS A 12 -18.27 4.99 -5.24
CA HIS A 12 -18.31 6.16 -4.37
C HIS A 12 -18.41 7.45 -5.18
N VAL A 13 -19.41 8.24 -4.83
CA VAL A 13 -19.69 9.54 -5.44
C VAL A 13 -19.62 10.62 -4.38
N TYR A 14 -18.65 11.52 -4.51
CA TYR A 14 -18.58 12.72 -3.67
C TYR A 14 -19.59 13.75 -4.16
N GLY A 15 -20.26 14.42 -3.24
CA GLY A 15 -21.19 15.52 -3.54
C GLY A 15 -22.39 15.10 -4.41
N ALA A 16 -22.89 13.87 -4.27
CA ALA A 16 -24.01 13.36 -5.04
C ALA A 16 -25.21 14.31 -5.01
N GLY A 17 -25.79 14.60 -6.18
CA GLY A 17 -26.90 15.53 -6.35
C GLY A 17 -26.53 17.02 -6.26
N THR A 18 -25.25 17.36 -6.23
CA THR A 18 -24.76 18.75 -6.24
C THR A 18 -23.99 19.06 -7.53
N PRO A 19 -23.78 20.38 -7.86
CA PRO A 19 -22.93 20.76 -8.99
C PRO A 19 -21.47 20.31 -8.89
N PHE A 20 -21.03 19.81 -7.73
CA PHE A 20 -19.68 19.31 -7.46
C PHE A 20 -19.61 17.78 -7.42
N GLU A 21 -20.62 17.12 -7.99
CA GLU A 21 -20.66 15.65 -8.06
C GLU A 21 -19.46 15.10 -8.81
N ARG A 22 -18.78 14.13 -8.17
CA ARG A 22 -17.63 13.48 -8.73
C ARG A 22 -17.61 11.99 -8.36
N VAL A 23 -17.59 11.14 -9.36
CA VAL A 23 -17.36 9.70 -9.18
C VAL A 23 -15.88 9.50 -8.84
N ALA A 24 -15.60 8.92 -7.68
CA ALA A 24 -14.25 8.62 -7.20
C ALA A 24 -13.92 7.12 -7.26
N LEU A 25 -14.93 6.26 -7.22
CA LEU A 25 -14.86 4.82 -7.50
C LEU A 25 -16.09 4.45 -8.32
N ASP A 26 -15.90 3.63 -9.34
CA ASP A 26 -16.94 3.19 -10.27
C ASP A 26 -16.87 1.66 -10.45
N HIS A 27 -17.77 0.94 -9.76
CA HIS A 27 -17.92 -0.52 -9.83
C HIS A 27 -16.58 -1.27 -9.64
N VAL A 28 -15.84 -0.92 -8.58
CA VAL A 28 -14.54 -1.52 -8.29
C VAL A 28 -14.73 -2.89 -7.63
N ASP A 29 -14.28 -3.94 -8.33
CA ASP A 29 -14.24 -5.32 -7.86
C ASP A 29 -12.78 -5.76 -7.68
N ILE A 30 -12.36 -6.03 -6.43
CA ILE A 30 -11.03 -6.53 -6.12
C ILE A 30 -11.09 -7.63 -5.07
N GLN A 31 -10.10 -8.52 -5.12
CA GLN A 31 -9.86 -9.52 -4.10
C GLN A 31 -8.41 -9.41 -3.62
N ILE A 32 -8.23 -9.27 -2.31
CA ILE A 32 -6.95 -9.15 -1.62
C ILE A 32 -6.75 -10.42 -0.81
N ASN A 33 -5.63 -11.12 -1.06
CA ASN A 33 -5.36 -12.40 -0.43
C ASN A 33 -4.65 -12.23 0.93
N LYS A 34 -4.84 -13.20 1.82
CA LYS A 34 -4.12 -13.24 3.10
C LYS A 34 -2.63 -13.38 2.86
N GLY A 35 -1.84 -12.54 3.54
CA GLY A 35 -0.39 -12.59 3.52
C GLY A 35 0.26 -12.17 2.20
N GLU A 36 -0.45 -11.47 1.29
CA GLU A 36 0.17 -10.85 0.12
C GLU A 36 0.57 -9.41 0.38
N ILE A 37 1.54 -8.92 -0.37
CA ILE A 37 1.85 -7.50 -0.51
C ILE A 37 1.23 -7.01 -1.82
N LEU A 38 0.17 -6.19 -1.73
CA LEU A 38 -0.50 -5.59 -2.87
C LEU A 38 -0.06 -4.15 -3.05
N GLY A 39 0.56 -3.84 -4.20
CA GLY A 39 0.86 -2.47 -4.61
C GLY A 39 -0.36 -1.83 -5.27
N VAL A 40 -0.75 -0.64 -4.86
CA VAL A 40 -1.85 0.12 -5.48
C VAL A 40 -1.27 1.34 -6.18
N ILE A 41 -1.40 1.39 -7.49
CA ILE A 41 -0.81 2.41 -8.36
C ILE A 41 -1.88 3.09 -9.22
N GLY A 42 -1.59 4.29 -9.66
CA GLY A 42 -2.49 5.11 -10.49
C GLY A 42 -2.14 6.58 -10.38
N HIS A 43 -2.58 7.41 -11.32
CA HIS A 43 -2.36 8.85 -11.27
C HIS A 43 -3.12 9.52 -10.11
N THR A 44 -2.77 10.77 -9.80
CA THR A 44 -3.49 11.56 -8.81
C THR A 44 -4.96 11.72 -9.23
N GLY A 45 -5.87 11.41 -8.30
CA GLY A 45 -7.30 11.45 -8.57
C GLY A 45 -7.89 10.19 -9.23
N SER A 46 -7.12 9.11 -9.42
CA SER A 46 -7.65 7.83 -9.95
C SER A 46 -8.53 7.03 -8.97
N GLY A 47 -8.64 7.46 -7.69
CA GLY A 47 -9.49 6.82 -6.69
C GLY A 47 -8.75 6.02 -5.61
N LYS A 48 -7.41 5.90 -5.63
CA LYS A 48 -6.62 5.10 -4.68
C LYS A 48 -6.93 5.42 -3.21
N SER A 49 -6.78 6.68 -2.80
CA SER A 49 -7.03 7.07 -1.40
C SER A 49 -8.49 6.88 -1.00
N THR A 50 -9.44 7.05 -1.93
CA THR A 50 -10.85 6.72 -1.70
C THR A 50 -11.03 5.22 -1.48
N LEU A 51 -10.40 4.37 -2.30
CA LEU A 51 -10.46 2.92 -2.15
C LEU A 51 -9.95 2.47 -0.77
N ILE A 52 -8.75 2.88 -0.38
CA ILE A 52 -8.17 2.44 0.91
C ILE A 52 -9.00 2.90 2.11
N GLN A 53 -9.64 4.07 2.03
CA GLN A 53 -10.54 4.57 3.08
C GLN A 53 -11.84 3.74 3.17
N HIS A 54 -12.31 3.16 2.06
CA HIS A 54 -13.41 2.19 2.09
C HIS A 54 -12.99 0.86 2.71
N LEU A 55 -11.79 0.37 2.36
CA LEU A 55 -11.28 -0.90 2.92
C LEU A 55 -11.11 -0.84 4.45
N ASN A 56 -10.76 0.33 5.01
CA ASN A 56 -10.68 0.56 6.46
C ASN A 56 -12.02 0.93 7.12
N GLY A 57 -13.07 1.18 6.33
CA GLY A 57 -14.39 1.60 6.85
C GLY A 57 -14.44 3.06 7.35
N LEU A 58 -13.57 3.93 6.83
CA LEU A 58 -13.65 5.38 7.06
C LEU A 58 -14.71 6.03 6.17
N LEU A 59 -14.86 5.55 4.94
CA LEU A 59 -15.89 5.98 4.00
C LEU A 59 -16.91 4.88 3.81
N GLN A 60 -18.19 5.28 3.77
CA GLN A 60 -19.29 4.38 3.42
C GLN A 60 -19.48 4.38 1.90
N PRO A 61 -19.65 3.22 1.24
CA PRO A 61 -19.97 3.14 -0.16
C PRO A 61 -21.26 3.88 -0.54
N SER A 62 -21.29 4.50 -1.73
CA SER A 62 -22.54 4.95 -2.33
C SER A 62 -23.35 3.77 -2.87
N GLU A 63 -22.64 2.78 -3.47
CA GLU A 63 -23.19 1.51 -3.94
C GLU A 63 -22.16 0.40 -3.76
N GLY A 64 -22.61 -0.86 -3.76
CA GLY A 64 -21.75 -2.01 -3.58
C GLY A 64 -21.39 -2.26 -2.12
N GLU A 65 -20.38 -3.09 -1.89
CA GLU A 65 -19.98 -3.50 -0.54
C GLU A 65 -18.48 -3.78 -0.42
N VAL A 66 -18.00 -3.71 0.83
CA VAL A 66 -16.67 -4.14 1.25
C VAL A 66 -16.82 -5.29 2.23
N LEU A 67 -16.10 -6.38 1.99
CA LEU A 67 -16.15 -7.60 2.78
C LEU A 67 -14.79 -7.84 3.46
N LEU A 68 -14.82 -8.16 4.74
CA LEU A 68 -13.66 -8.64 5.50
C LEU A 68 -13.93 -10.09 5.94
N ASP A 69 -13.10 -11.05 5.53
CA ASP A 69 -13.34 -12.49 5.69
C ASP A 69 -14.74 -12.92 5.21
N GLY A 70 -15.19 -12.38 4.06
CA GLY A 70 -16.49 -12.71 3.44
C GLY A 70 -17.71 -12.08 4.13
N LYS A 71 -17.52 -11.21 5.13
CA LYS A 71 -18.59 -10.50 5.84
C LYS A 71 -18.54 -9.01 5.55
N SER A 72 -19.69 -8.39 5.25
CA SER A 72 -19.77 -6.95 5.09
C SER A 72 -19.26 -6.22 6.34
N ILE A 73 -18.41 -5.21 6.14
CA ILE A 73 -17.92 -4.35 7.22
C ILE A 73 -18.94 -3.32 7.68
N TRP A 74 -20.04 -3.16 6.94
CA TRP A 74 -21.14 -2.25 7.25
C TRP A 74 -22.40 -3.04 7.64
N ASP A 75 -23.06 -2.62 8.71
CA ASP A 75 -24.35 -3.18 9.09
C ASP A 75 -25.51 -2.56 8.28
N ALA A 76 -26.71 -3.12 8.43
CA ALA A 76 -27.91 -2.64 7.76
C ALA A 76 -28.31 -1.19 8.11
N LYS A 77 -27.72 -0.61 9.17
CA LYS A 77 -27.91 0.80 9.59
C LYS A 77 -26.81 1.74 9.05
N GLY A 78 -25.89 1.21 8.21
CA GLY A 78 -24.77 1.99 7.68
C GLY A 78 -23.70 2.32 8.73
N LYS A 79 -23.56 1.49 9.78
CA LYS A 79 -22.50 1.65 10.76
C LYS A 79 -21.40 0.64 10.51
N CYS A 80 -20.17 1.11 10.37
CA CYS A 80 -19.00 0.24 10.29
C CYS A 80 -18.68 -0.41 11.64
N ALA A 81 -18.41 -1.70 11.62
CA ALA A 81 -17.97 -2.43 12.81
C ALA A 81 -16.64 -1.83 13.32
N ARG A 82 -16.58 -1.50 14.63
CA ARG A 82 -15.36 -0.92 15.24
C ARG A 82 -14.14 -1.82 15.07
N GLU A 83 -14.35 -3.13 15.11
CA GLU A 83 -13.31 -4.14 14.91
C GLU A 83 -12.63 -4.04 13.54
N THR A 84 -13.34 -3.63 12.49
CA THR A 84 -12.77 -3.44 11.15
C THR A 84 -11.56 -2.53 11.17
N ARG A 85 -11.64 -1.40 11.90
CA ARG A 85 -10.55 -0.42 11.96
C ARG A 85 -9.33 -0.91 12.74
N PHE A 86 -9.49 -1.89 13.61
CA PHE A 86 -8.38 -2.53 14.30
C PHE A 86 -7.75 -3.62 13.44
N ARG A 87 -8.56 -4.33 12.66
CA ARG A 87 -8.11 -5.39 11.77
C ARG A 87 -7.52 -4.87 10.45
N VAL A 88 -8.00 -3.73 9.97
CA VAL A 88 -7.48 -3.04 8.79
C VAL A 88 -6.87 -1.72 9.25
N GLY A 89 -5.59 -1.75 9.61
CA GLY A 89 -4.83 -0.58 10.04
C GLY A 89 -4.49 0.30 8.84
N LEU A 90 -4.65 1.61 8.96
CA LEU A 90 -4.36 2.59 7.91
C LEU A 90 -3.36 3.62 8.40
N VAL A 91 -2.24 3.72 7.70
CA VAL A 91 -1.23 4.79 7.83
C VAL A 91 -1.45 5.75 6.66
N PHE A 92 -1.82 6.98 6.95
CA PHE A 92 -2.08 8.01 5.93
C PHE A 92 -0.79 8.61 5.38
N GLN A 93 -0.91 9.33 4.27
CA GLN A 93 0.17 10.13 3.72
C GLN A 93 0.64 11.18 4.75
N TYR A 94 1.96 11.34 4.91
CA TYR A 94 2.59 12.20 5.92
C TYR A 94 2.12 11.89 7.35
N PRO A 95 2.27 10.65 7.82
CA PRO A 95 1.71 10.20 9.09
C PRO A 95 2.36 10.90 10.29
N GLU A 96 3.52 11.51 10.12
CA GLU A 96 4.21 12.33 11.11
C GLU A 96 3.41 13.56 11.60
N TYR A 97 2.42 14.00 10.84
CA TYR A 97 1.53 15.09 11.26
C TYR A 97 0.35 14.61 12.12
N GLN A 98 0.21 13.29 12.31
CA GLN A 98 -0.87 12.71 13.10
C GLN A 98 -0.49 12.43 14.56
N LEU A 99 0.77 12.65 14.92
CA LEU A 99 1.25 12.51 16.30
C LEU A 99 0.70 13.63 17.18
N PHE A 100 0.15 13.29 18.34
CA PHE A 100 -0.53 14.27 19.21
C PHE A 100 -0.31 14.05 20.69
N GLU A 101 0.23 12.90 21.11
CA GLU A 101 0.46 12.58 22.51
C GLU A 101 1.74 13.23 23.08
N GLU A 102 1.84 13.29 24.39
CA GLU A 102 2.98 13.89 25.09
C GLU A 102 4.26 13.06 24.93
N THR A 103 4.12 11.73 24.85
CA THR A 103 5.23 10.80 24.72
C THR A 103 5.02 9.80 23.59
N ILE A 104 6.13 9.30 23.05
CA ILE A 104 6.13 8.29 21.99
C ILE A 104 5.39 7.03 22.44
N ALA A 105 5.64 6.56 23.66
CA ALA A 105 4.95 5.38 24.18
C ALA A 105 3.43 5.57 24.25
N ARG A 106 2.96 6.75 24.64
CA ARG A 106 1.50 7.05 24.68
C ARG A 106 0.90 7.12 23.31
N ASP A 107 1.61 7.72 22.33
CA ASP A 107 1.13 7.80 20.94
C ASP A 107 0.96 6.39 20.34
N ILE A 108 1.97 5.53 20.52
CA ILE A 108 1.90 4.13 20.09
C ILE A 108 0.81 3.35 20.84
N ALA A 109 0.64 3.60 22.17
CA ALA A 109 -0.36 2.94 23.00
C ALA A 109 -1.81 3.32 22.67
N TYR A 110 -2.04 4.40 21.91
CA TYR A 110 -3.39 4.93 21.66
C TYR A 110 -4.32 3.92 21.00
N GLY A 111 -3.87 3.21 19.96
CA GLY A 111 -4.61 2.14 19.30
C GLY A 111 -4.96 0.99 20.25
N PRO A 112 -4.00 0.33 20.87
CA PRO A 112 -4.22 -0.73 21.86
C PRO A 112 -5.12 -0.33 23.03
N THR A 113 -5.01 0.91 23.53
CA THR A 113 -5.90 1.45 24.57
C THR A 113 -7.34 1.50 24.08
N ASN A 114 -7.57 1.96 22.86
CA ASN A 114 -8.89 1.97 22.25
C ASN A 114 -9.46 0.57 22.00
N MET A 115 -8.61 -0.46 21.89
CA MET A 115 -9.02 -1.86 21.84
C MET A 115 -9.46 -2.38 23.20
N SER A 116 -9.28 -1.59 24.27
CA SER A 116 -9.57 -1.95 25.66
C SER A 116 -8.75 -3.15 26.16
N LEU A 117 -7.49 -3.23 25.74
CA LEU A 117 -6.55 -4.26 26.16
C LEU A 117 -6.06 -4.03 27.59
N PRO A 118 -5.64 -5.09 28.33
CA PRO A 118 -4.99 -4.95 29.62
C PRO A 118 -3.67 -4.15 29.51
N GLN A 119 -3.34 -3.36 30.55
CA GLN A 119 -2.16 -2.48 30.52
C GLN A 119 -0.86 -3.24 30.22
N ALA A 120 -0.65 -4.41 30.81
CA ALA A 120 0.53 -5.24 30.56
C ALA A 120 0.68 -5.65 29.08
N GLU A 121 -0.45 -5.89 28.39
CA GLU A 121 -0.44 -6.18 26.96
C GLU A 121 -0.17 -4.92 26.14
N ILE A 122 -0.73 -3.77 26.52
CA ILE A 122 -0.43 -2.48 25.87
C ILE A 122 1.06 -2.20 25.93
N ASP A 123 1.66 -2.32 27.12
CA ASP A 123 3.09 -2.06 27.32
C ASP A 123 3.97 -3.02 26.52
N ALA A 124 3.56 -4.28 26.39
CA ALA A 124 4.26 -5.26 25.55
C ALA A 124 4.20 -4.88 24.07
N ARG A 125 3.00 -4.54 23.56
CA ARG A 125 2.77 -4.15 22.16
C ARG A 125 3.51 -2.87 21.78
N VAL A 126 3.60 -1.89 22.71
CA VAL A 126 4.38 -0.66 22.52
C VAL A 126 5.85 -1.00 22.30
N ARG A 127 6.45 -1.81 23.18
CA ARG A 127 7.87 -2.20 23.06
C ARG A 127 8.14 -2.96 21.76
N GLU A 128 7.32 -3.97 21.44
CA GLU A 128 7.44 -4.77 20.21
C GLU A 128 7.31 -3.91 18.97
N SER A 129 6.38 -2.94 18.98
CA SER A 129 6.17 -2.05 17.83
C SER A 129 7.32 -1.06 17.66
N MET A 130 7.90 -0.54 18.75
CA MET A 130 9.10 0.28 18.69
C MET A 130 10.28 -0.49 18.10
N GLU A 131 10.48 -1.73 18.53
CA GLU A 131 11.52 -2.61 18.00
C GLU A 131 11.29 -2.90 16.50
N ALA A 132 10.06 -3.23 16.13
CA ALA A 132 9.68 -3.54 14.73
C ALA A 132 9.97 -2.40 13.75
N VAL A 133 9.88 -1.13 14.21
CA VAL A 133 10.18 0.05 13.39
C VAL A 133 11.60 0.60 13.63
N GLY A 134 12.44 -0.08 14.43
CA GLY A 134 13.82 0.32 14.69
C GLY A 134 13.94 1.61 15.54
N LEU A 135 13.02 1.83 16.47
CA LEU A 135 13.10 2.90 17.46
C LEU A 135 13.75 2.39 18.74
N ALA A 136 14.75 3.12 19.25
CA ALA A 136 15.43 2.78 20.50
C ALA A 136 14.45 2.88 21.69
N PRO A 137 14.45 1.91 22.64
CA PRO A 137 13.54 1.92 23.79
C PRO A 137 13.62 3.17 24.66
N GLU A 138 14.79 3.81 24.72
CA GLU A 138 15.06 5.02 25.50
C GLU A 138 14.28 6.25 24.99
N LEU A 139 13.74 6.17 23.78
CA LEU A 139 12.90 7.22 23.20
C LEU A 139 11.46 7.19 23.72
N ALA A 140 11.02 6.11 24.38
CA ALA A 140 9.62 5.87 24.75
C ALA A 140 9.00 7.04 25.53
N ASP A 141 9.72 7.62 26.47
CA ASP A 141 9.25 8.72 27.34
C ASP A 141 9.53 10.11 26.76
N GLN A 142 10.15 10.19 25.58
CA GLN A 142 10.41 11.46 24.90
C GLN A 142 9.18 11.94 24.13
N SER A 143 9.14 13.27 23.93
CA SER A 143 8.11 13.88 23.09
C SER A 143 8.31 13.53 21.63
N PRO A 144 7.27 13.05 20.91
CA PRO A 144 7.38 12.77 19.47
C PRO A 144 7.74 14.03 18.66
N PHE A 145 7.44 15.23 19.18
CA PHE A 145 7.73 16.49 18.50
C PHE A 145 9.22 16.83 18.45
N ALA A 146 10.03 16.24 19.33
CA ALA A 146 11.49 16.41 19.35
C ALA A 146 12.24 15.54 18.33
N LEU A 147 11.55 14.59 17.67
CA LEU A 147 12.13 13.65 16.74
C LEU A 147 12.36 14.25 15.34
N SER A 148 13.27 13.64 14.56
CA SER A 148 13.38 13.88 13.12
C SER A 148 12.13 13.43 12.37
N GLY A 149 11.91 13.94 11.15
CA GLY A 149 10.75 13.55 10.34
C GLY A 149 10.66 12.04 10.09
N GLY A 150 11.79 11.39 9.79
CA GLY A 150 11.84 9.92 9.61
C GLY A 150 11.50 9.15 10.90
N GLN A 151 12.00 9.61 12.06
CA GLN A 151 11.64 9.01 13.36
C GLN A 151 10.15 9.20 13.68
N LYS A 152 9.59 10.40 13.46
CA LYS A 152 8.14 10.66 13.62
C LYS A 152 7.31 9.70 12.78
N ARG A 153 7.69 9.49 11.51
CA ARG A 153 7.02 8.55 10.61
C ARG A 153 7.06 7.13 11.15
N ARG A 154 8.20 6.68 11.69
CA ARG A 154 8.33 5.37 12.34
C ARG A 154 7.43 5.25 13.58
N VAL A 155 7.30 6.30 14.40
CA VAL A 155 6.35 6.33 15.53
C VAL A 155 4.92 6.16 15.06
N ALA A 156 4.49 6.89 14.02
CA ALA A 156 3.14 6.79 13.49
C ALA A 156 2.84 5.40 12.89
N ILE A 157 3.80 4.79 12.19
CA ILE A 157 3.68 3.40 11.71
C ILE A 157 3.59 2.44 12.90
N ALA A 158 4.42 2.61 13.94
CA ALA A 158 4.40 1.79 15.16
C ALA A 158 3.03 1.84 15.85
N GLY A 159 2.39 3.02 15.91
CA GLY A 159 1.05 3.18 16.49
C GLY A 159 -0.02 2.34 15.79
N VAL A 160 0.10 2.15 14.47
CA VAL A 160 -0.81 1.27 13.72
C VAL A 160 -0.42 -0.21 13.90
N ILE A 161 0.86 -0.54 13.83
CA ILE A 161 1.36 -1.92 14.03
C ILE A 161 1.03 -2.45 15.43
N ALA A 162 1.00 -1.59 16.46
CA ALA A 162 0.66 -1.96 17.83
C ALA A 162 -0.74 -2.54 17.98
N MET A 163 -1.64 -2.25 17.07
CA MET A 163 -2.96 -2.90 17.01
C MET A 163 -2.88 -4.35 16.50
N ARG A 164 -1.76 -4.77 15.91
CA ARG A 164 -1.55 -6.07 15.23
C ARG A 164 -2.63 -6.32 14.17
N PRO A 165 -2.76 -5.42 13.18
CA PRO A 165 -3.79 -5.55 12.16
C PRO A 165 -3.56 -6.78 11.27
N ASP A 166 -4.64 -7.40 10.80
CA ASP A 166 -4.59 -8.47 9.77
C ASP A 166 -4.16 -7.90 8.40
N VAL A 167 -4.53 -6.63 8.15
CA VAL A 167 -4.20 -5.89 6.94
C VAL A 167 -3.61 -4.53 7.33
N LEU A 168 -2.38 -4.27 6.90
CA LEU A 168 -1.73 -2.96 7.05
C LEU A 168 -1.78 -2.20 5.73
N VAL A 169 -2.44 -1.07 5.72
CA VAL A 169 -2.53 -0.17 4.56
C VAL A 169 -1.61 1.02 4.78
N LEU A 170 -0.75 1.30 3.81
CA LEU A 170 0.21 2.39 3.82
C LEU A 170 -0.06 3.31 2.62
N ASP A 171 -0.53 4.53 2.89
CA ASP A 171 -0.79 5.53 1.84
C ASP A 171 0.45 6.40 1.64
N GLU A 172 1.15 6.20 0.50
CA GLU A 172 2.35 6.94 0.12
C GLU A 172 3.43 6.97 1.24
N PRO A 173 3.83 5.82 1.83
CA PRO A 173 4.67 5.81 3.04
C PRO A 173 6.06 6.39 2.83
N THR A 174 6.50 6.53 1.58
CA THR A 174 7.83 7.05 1.20
C THR A 174 7.78 8.48 0.66
N ALA A 175 6.62 9.14 0.65
CA ALA A 175 6.47 10.49 0.14
C ALA A 175 7.39 11.49 0.87
N GLY A 176 8.14 12.28 0.11
CA GLY A 176 9.04 13.29 0.64
C GLY A 176 10.35 12.78 1.25
N LEU A 177 10.63 11.46 1.19
CA LEU A 177 11.89 10.89 1.64
C LEU A 177 12.94 10.89 0.51
N ASP A 178 14.20 10.98 0.91
CA ASP A 178 15.34 10.71 0.04
C ASP A 178 15.43 9.20 -0.29
N PRO A 179 16.26 8.77 -1.25
CA PRO A 179 16.37 7.38 -1.63
C PRO A 179 16.69 6.44 -0.46
N ALA A 180 17.60 6.83 0.43
CA ALA A 180 17.98 6.01 1.59
C ALA A 180 16.80 5.83 2.56
N GLY A 181 16.07 6.90 2.86
CA GLY A 181 14.87 6.84 3.70
C GLY A 181 13.74 6.01 3.08
N ARG A 182 13.62 6.00 1.75
CA ARG A 182 12.67 5.11 1.05
C ARG A 182 13.03 3.64 1.24
N ASP A 183 14.30 3.30 1.03
CA ASP A 183 14.79 1.93 1.18
C ASP A 183 14.58 1.43 2.63
N GLU A 184 14.85 2.28 3.63
CA GLU A 184 14.60 1.97 5.03
C GLU A 184 13.13 1.67 5.33
N ILE A 185 12.19 2.44 4.77
CA ILE A 185 10.74 2.18 4.96
C ILE A 185 10.33 0.87 4.27
N PHE A 186 10.82 0.60 3.06
CA PHE A 186 10.51 -0.67 2.38
C PHE A 186 11.12 -1.88 3.09
N GLU A 187 12.30 -1.74 3.67
CA GLU A 187 12.91 -2.80 4.49
C GLU A 187 12.09 -3.05 5.76
N LEU A 188 11.66 -1.97 6.45
CA LEU A 188 10.75 -2.07 7.59
C LEU A 188 9.48 -2.85 7.23
N VAL A 189 8.85 -2.50 6.11
CA VAL A 189 7.62 -3.15 5.64
C VAL A 189 7.85 -4.63 5.35
N ARG A 190 8.95 -4.99 4.65
CA ARG A 190 9.30 -6.39 4.37
C ARG A 190 9.53 -7.18 5.66
N ASN A 191 10.27 -6.59 6.62
CA ASN A 191 10.57 -7.24 7.90
C ASN A 191 9.29 -7.46 8.71
N TYR A 192 8.43 -6.45 8.79
CA TYR A 192 7.14 -6.58 9.46
C TYR A 192 6.26 -7.65 8.81
N HIS A 193 6.15 -7.67 7.47
CA HIS A 193 5.42 -8.69 6.73
C HIS A 193 5.96 -10.10 7.02
N ALA A 194 7.29 -10.29 6.95
CA ALA A 194 7.92 -11.58 7.18
C ALA A 194 7.71 -12.10 8.62
N GLN A 195 7.66 -11.22 9.61
CA GLN A 195 7.48 -11.58 11.02
C GLN A 195 6.02 -11.80 11.39
N SER A 196 5.11 -10.97 10.90
CA SER A 196 3.69 -10.99 11.30
C SER A 196 2.82 -11.87 10.38
N GLY A 197 3.22 -12.05 9.13
CA GLY A 197 2.37 -12.65 8.09
C GLY A 197 1.16 -11.78 7.70
N ALA A 198 1.12 -10.52 8.15
CA ALA A 198 0.02 -9.61 7.83
C ALA A 198 -0.05 -9.33 6.33
N THR A 199 -1.24 -9.15 5.81
CA THR A 199 -1.46 -8.65 4.45
C THR A 199 -1.08 -7.18 4.40
N ILE A 200 -0.37 -6.73 3.35
CA ILE A 200 0.05 -5.34 3.23
C ILE A 200 -0.48 -4.74 1.93
N LEU A 201 -1.07 -3.55 2.03
CA LEU A 201 -1.39 -2.71 0.89
C LEU A 201 -0.49 -1.48 0.91
N ILE A 202 0.19 -1.20 -0.19
CA ILE A 202 1.03 -0.02 -0.33
C ILE A 202 0.52 0.80 -1.51
N VAL A 203 0.04 2.01 -1.23
CA VAL A 203 -0.26 2.98 -2.27
C VAL A 203 1.03 3.72 -2.61
N SER A 204 1.40 3.76 -3.88
CA SER A 204 2.56 4.51 -4.35
C SER A 204 2.34 5.05 -5.75
N HIS A 205 2.97 6.17 -6.06
CA HIS A 205 3.10 6.68 -7.43
C HIS A 205 4.40 6.24 -8.10
N SER A 206 5.33 5.64 -7.36
CA SER A 206 6.58 5.10 -7.89
C SER A 206 6.40 3.65 -8.32
N MET A 207 6.27 3.42 -9.62
CA MET A 207 6.21 2.08 -10.20
C MET A 207 7.49 1.26 -9.93
N GLU A 208 8.63 1.94 -9.95
CA GLU A 208 9.95 1.35 -9.73
C GLU A 208 10.03 0.72 -8.33
N ASP A 209 9.66 1.51 -7.31
CA ASP A 209 9.78 1.09 -5.91
C ASP A 209 8.79 -0.03 -5.58
N ILE A 210 7.52 0.16 -5.98
CA ILE A 210 6.45 -0.77 -5.59
C ILE A 210 6.59 -2.13 -6.27
N SER A 211 7.07 -2.17 -7.53
CA SER A 211 7.25 -3.41 -8.28
C SER A 211 8.32 -4.34 -7.69
N GLN A 212 9.22 -3.82 -6.86
CA GLN A 212 10.27 -4.59 -6.20
C GLN A 212 9.81 -5.28 -4.91
N ILE A 213 8.67 -4.87 -4.35
CA ILE A 213 8.18 -5.38 -3.06
C ILE A 213 6.83 -6.11 -3.20
N ALA A 214 6.00 -5.71 -4.16
CA ALA A 214 4.64 -6.24 -4.29
C ALA A 214 4.60 -7.60 -4.98
N ASP A 215 3.77 -8.51 -4.45
CA ASP A 215 3.42 -9.77 -5.10
C ASP A 215 2.46 -9.55 -6.27
N ARG A 216 1.53 -8.57 -6.11
CA ARG A 216 0.57 -8.14 -7.12
C ARG A 216 0.46 -6.63 -7.16
N LEU A 217 0.08 -6.10 -8.32
CA LEU A 217 -0.18 -4.68 -8.54
C LEU A 217 -1.66 -4.49 -8.91
N LEU A 218 -2.32 -3.57 -8.23
CA LEU A 218 -3.61 -3.02 -8.58
C LEU A 218 -3.40 -1.68 -9.27
N VAL A 219 -3.70 -1.60 -10.55
CA VAL A 219 -3.59 -0.37 -11.35
C VAL A 219 -4.97 0.27 -11.45
N MET A 220 -5.07 1.51 -10.97
CA MET A 220 -6.31 2.29 -11.01
C MET A 220 -6.20 3.44 -12.02
N ASP A 221 -7.22 3.56 -12.85
CA ASP A 221 -7.38 4.66 -13.79
C ASP A 221 -8.84 5.12 -13.82
N HIS A 222 -9.09 6.44 -13.83
CA HIS A 222 -10.42 7.06 -13.94
C HIS A 222 -11.49 6.37 -13.06
N ALA A 223 -11.21 6.21 -11.76
CA ALA A 223 -12.08 5.60 -10.75
C ALA A 223 -12.34 4.08 -10.93
N ARG A 224 -11.66 3.40 -11.85
CA ARG A 224 -11.82 1.98 -12.15
C ARG A 224 -10.52 1.20 -11.98
N VAL A 225 -10.64 -0.11 -11.90
CA VAL A 225 -9.49 -1.02 -11.97
C VAL A 225 -9.14 -1.26 -13.43
N LEU A 226 -7.91 -0.95 -13.80
CA LEU A 226 -7.37 -1.26 -15.13
C LEU A 226 -6.75 -2.66 -15.15
N PHE A 227 -5.90 -2.97 -14.16
CA PHE A 227 -5.24 -4.26 -13.98
C PHE A 227 -5.16 -4.64 -12.50
N CYS A 228 -5.17 -5.94 -12.19
CA CYS A 228 -4.86 -6.47 -10.86
C CYS A 228 -4.20 -7.84 -11.00
N ASP A 229 -2.88 -7.87 -11.15
CA ASP A 229 -2.10 -9.10 -11.38
C ASP A 229 -0.66 -8.98 -10.87
N THR A 230 0.16 -10.00 -11.11
CA THR A 230 1.61 -9.95 -10.81
C THR A 230 2.27 -8.78 -11.53
N PRO A 231 3.37 -8.20 -10.99
CA PRO A 231 4.09 -7.11 -11.66
C PRO A 231 4.49 -7.47 -13.10
N ARG A 232 4.89 -8.71 -13.34
CA ARG A 232 5.28 -9.18 -14.67
C ARG A 232 4.11 -9.11 -15.67
N GLU A 233 2.94 -9.59 -15.27
CA GLU A 233 1.74 -9.55 -16.12
C GLU A 233 1.29 -8.10 -16.36
N VAL A 234 1.25 -7.28 -15.33
CA VAL A 234 0.90 -5.85 -15.44
C VAL A 234 1.85 -5.14 -16.43
N PHE A 235 3.16 -5.34 -16.33
CA PHE A 235 4.12 -4.69 -17.23
C PHE A 235 4.20 -5.32 -18.62
N SER A 236 3.59 -6.48 -18.85
CA SER A 236 3.37 -6.99 -20.21
C SER A 236 2.43 -6.09 -21.02
N HIS A 237 1.56 -5.32 -20.33
CA HIS A 237 0.64 -4.31 -20.88
C HIS A 237 1.21 -2.88 -20.81
N ALA A 238 2.54 -2.72 -20.95
CA ALA A 238 3.22 -1.44 -20.80
C ALA A 238 2.64 -0.32 -21.68
N ASP A 239 2.23 -0.62 -22.91
CA ASP A 239 1.65 0.36 -23.84
C ASP A 239 0.30 0.89 -23.33
N GLU A 240 -0.55 0.04 -22.71
CA GLU A 240 -1.84 0.42 -22.13
C GLU A 240 -1.64 1.27 -20.88
N ILE A 241 -0.66 0.91 -20.04
CA ILE A 241 -0.28 1.66 -18.83
C ILE A 241 0.17 3.07 -19.20
N VAL A 242 1.04 3.19 -20.22
CA VAL A 242 1.51 4.48 -20.71
C VAL A 242 0.37 5.28 -21.34
N ALA A 243 -0.54 4.64 -22.09
CA ALA A 243 -1.72 5.29 -22.67
C ALA A 243 -2.67 5.84 -21.59
N ALA A 244 -2.74 5.20 -20.41
CA ALA A 244 -3.47 5.68 -19.24
C ALA A 244 -2.72 6.82 -18.49
N GLY A 245 -1.61 7.33 -19.03
CA GLY A 245 -0.84 8.43 -18.42
C GLY A 245 -0.01 8.01 -17.21
N LEU A 246 0.18 6.70 -17.01
CA LEU A 246 1.03 6.17 -15.96
C LEU A 246 2.43 5.90 -16.46
N ASP A 247 3.40 5.92 -15.57
CA ASP A 247 4.78 5.57 -15.89
C ASP A 247 5.02 4.06 -15.73
N ILE A 248 6.09 3.56 -16.33
CA ILE A 248 6.57 2.18 -16.17
C ILE A 248 8.02 2.20 -15.70
N PRO A 249 8.52 1.13 -15.05
CA PRO A 249 9.91 1.08 -14.59
C PRO A 249 10.90 1.44 -15.71
N MET A 250 11.94 2.20 -15.37
CA MET A 250 12.94 2.64 -16.34
C MET A 250 13.55 1.47 -17.11
N ILE A 251 13.80 0.37 -16.41
CA ILE A 251 14.36 -0.83 -17.05
C ILE A 251 13.42 -1.45 -18.07
N THR A 252 12.10 -1.44 -17.81
CA THR A 252 11.07 -1.90 -18.77
C THR A 252 11.11 -1.05 -20.04
N LYS A 253 11.23 0.29 -19.91
CA LYS A 253 11.41 1.20 -21.08
C LYS A 253 12.63 0.84 -21.89
N VAL A 254 13.78 0.57 -21.25
CA VAL A 254 15.02 0.15 -21.91
C VAL A 254 14.82 -1.14 -22.68
N MET A 255 14.15 -2.16 -22.08
CA MET A 255 13.91 -3.43 -22.75
C MET A 255 12.96 -3.30 -23.96
N ILE A 256 11.92 -2.47 -23.85
CA ILE A 256 11.02 -2.16 -24.98
C ILE A 256 11.82 -1.50 -26.12
N GLU A 257 12.70 -0.55 -25.83
CA GLU A 257 13.52 0.12 -26.84
C GLU A 257 14.51 -0.84 -27.50
N LEU A 258 15.12 -1.76 -26.74
CA LEU A 258 15.98 -2.81 -27.30
C LEU A 258 15.20 -3.74 -28.24
N LYS A 259 13.97 -4.12 -27.88
CA LYS A 259 13.10 -4.93 -28.74
C LYS A 259 12.78 -4.22 -30.06
N LYS A 260 12.47 -2.90 -30.01
CA LYS A 260 12.26 -2.07 -31.21
C LYS A 260 13.50 -2.04 -32.12
N ARG A 261 14.70 -2.12 -31.55
CA ARG A 261 15.99 -2.18 -32.30
C ARG A 261 16.34 -3.59 -32.79
N GLY A 262 15.45 -4.58 -32.63
CA GLY A 262 15.61 -5.93 -33.18
C GLY A 262 16.32 -6.92 -32.26
N TYR A 263 16.53 -6.60 -30.98
CA TYR A 263 16.99 -7.58 -30.00
C TYR A 263 15.81 -8.44 -29.53
N ASP A 264 16.07 -9.74 -29.38
CA ASP A 264 15.07 -10.68 -28.89
C ASP A 264 15.07 -10.72 -27.35
N VAL A 265 14.43 -9.73 -26.75
CA VAL A 265 14.41 -9.55 -25.29
C VAL A 265 12.98 -9.58 -24.74
N ASP A 266 12.85 -10.03 -23.50
CA ASP A 266 11.61 -9.99 -22.75
C ASP A 266 11.34 -8.55 -22.28
N THR A 267 10.20 -7.99 -22.63
CA THR A 267 9.78 -6.62 -22.27
C THR A 267 8.94 -6.55 -21.00
N SER A 268 8.60 -7.70 -20.40
CA SER A 268 7.85 -7.76 -19.14
C SER A 268 8.75 -7.70 -17.88
N VAL A 269 10.06 -7.54 -18.07
CA VAL A 269 11.01 -7.36 -16.97
C VAL A 269 10.87 -5.97 -16.36
N TYR A 270 10.96 -5.90 -15.03
CA TYR A 270 10.77 -4.68 -14.26
C TYR A 270 11.87 -4.42 -13.22
N THR A 271 12.85 -5.31 -13.11
CA THR A 271 14.04 -5.10 -12.26
C THR A 271 15.32 -5.19 -13.07
N VAL A 272 16.36 -4.50 -12.60
CA VAL A 272 17.69 -4.54 -13.24
C VAL A 272 18.25 -5.97 -13.28
N ALA A 273 18.04 -6.76 -12.22
CA ALA A 273 18.49 -8.16 -12.15
C ALA A 273 17.84 -9.01 -13.27
N GLN A 274 16.52 -8.92 -13.43
CA GLN A 274 15.79 -9.60 -14.50
C GLN A 274 16.28 -9.18 -15.89
N ALA A 275 16.52 -7.87 -16.09
CA ALA A 275 17.04 -7.37 -17.37
C ALA A 275 18.42 -7.89 -17.67
N MET A 276 19.32 -7.96 -16.70
CA MET A 276 20.65 -8.52 -16.87
C MET A 276 20.59 -10.00 -17.30
N ASP A 277 19.70 -10.79 -16.70
CA ASP A 277 19.53 -12.19 -17.08
C ASP A 277 18.90 -12.32 -18.48
N ALA A 278 17.90 -11.50 -18.81
CA ALA A 278 17.32 -11.48 -20.15
C ALA A 278 18.34 -11.07 -21.23
N LEU A 279 19.20 -10.10 -20.94
CA LEU A 279 20.26 -9.65 -21.87
C LEU A 279 21.36 -10.73 -22.05
N ARG A 280 21.73 -11.46 -21.00
CA ARG A 280 22.68 -12.60 -21.11
C ARG A 280 22.11 -13.72 -21.97
N ALA A 281 20.79 -13.95 -21.89
CA ALA A 281 20.10 -14.94 -22.72
C ALA A 281 19.81 -14.44 -24.15
N CYS A 282 19.93 -13.14 -24.41
CA CYS A 282 19.58 -12.50 -25.68
C CYS A 282 20.57 -12.92 -26.78
N ARG A 283 20.02 -13.38 -27.91
CA ARG A 283 20.74 -13.48 -29.18
C ARG A 283 20.24 -12.40 -30.12
N LYS A 284 21.14 -11.58 -30.63
CA LYS A 284 20.77 -10.60 -31.65
C LYS A 284 20.21 -11.33 -32.88
N LYS A 285 18.97 -11.08 -33.24
CA LYS A 285 18.35 -11.63 -34.44
C LYS A 285 19.05 -11.01 -35.65
N GLY A 286 19.87 -11.80 -36.37
CA GLY A 286 20.44 -11.43 -37.65
C GLY A 286 21.64 -10.52 -37.57
N GLY A 287 22.80 -11.09 -37.53
CA GLY A 287 24.12 -10.48 -37.64
C GLY A 287 25.18 -11.55 -37.94
N ALA A 288 24.92 -12.36 -38.95
CA ALA A 288 26.00 -12.93 -39.71
C ALA A 288 26.42 -11.87 -40.74
N HIS A 289 27.47 -11.13 -40.47
CA HIS A 289 28.39 -10.59 -41.43
C HIS A 289 29.78 -10.55 -40.84
#